data_e7a79cf465e7a1cbdc05e2c0050b310d
#
_entry.id   e7a79cf465e7a1cbdc05e2c0050b310d
#
_cell.length_a   1.000
_cell.length_b   1.000
_cell.length_c   1.000
_cell.angle_alpha   90.00
_cell.angle_beta   90.00
_cell.angle_gamma   90.00
#
_symmetry.space_group_name_H-M   'P 1'
#
loop_
_entity.id
_entity.type
_entity.pdbx_description
1 polymer ?
#
loop_
_entity_poly.entity_id
_entity_poly.type
_entity_poly.pdbx_seq_one_letter_code
_entity_poly.pdbx_strand_id
1 'polypeptide(L)'
;MADEFEIISYDRLHHFKIFVNRIAYRNYHIHNVFEFLLIFDGHGTIKLRDAEIPLEPGSLVLLNPQQPHEINASAHPVTALVFQFSPQLFHDYFPQMRQLRFTEHQISSRELSRFCATELCQASLPYLRSQPCFALDCIAHMALLLKRLLLEFPYEILSEYTNTALSLRAQRMTRIIEYIDSHYAEQIRLKDLAQSESITVNHLSHLFTDYFGISFQAYLSKLRFERAIALLGQSELSQLDIALRVGFSDPKYLSRIMKQQMGCSVGEYRRKCECTPRHDAGRPSPTALEQWLDRPDSIAVIQNYLNQITSPDPAADL
;
A
#
# COMPACT_ATOMS: atom_id res chain seq x y z
N MET A 1 4.12 -10.06 11.69
CA MET A 1 3.33 -9.22 10.74
C MET A 1 3.89 -9.53 9.38
N ALA A 2 3.08 -9.80 8.40
CA ALA A 2 3.53 -10.23 7.09
C ALA A 2 3.44 -9.06 6.11
N ASP A 3 4.45 -8.94 5.31
CA ASP A 3 4.53 -8.00 4.21
C ASP A 3 3.73 -8.55 3.03
N GLU A 4 3.00 -7.69 2.36
CA GLU A 4 2.16 -8.02 1.22
C GLU A 4 2.77 -7.41 -0.04
N PHE A 5 2.87 -8.18 -1.12
CA PHE A 5 3.15 -7.60 -2.42
C PHE A 5 1.84 -7.10 -3.01
N GLU A 6 1.68 -5.79 -3.10
CA GLU A 6 0.49 -5.19 -3.68
C GLU A 6 0.63 -5.09 -5.20
N ILE A 7 -0.20 -5.83 -5.93
CA ILE A 7 -0.35 -5.67 -7.38
C ILE A 7 -1.29 -4.49 -7.61
N ILE A 8 -0.72 -3.39 -8.09
CA ILE A 8 -1.52 -2.20 -8.40
C ILE A 8 -2.32 -2.45 -9.67
N SER A 9 -3.65 -2.58 -9.52
CA SER A 9 -4.57 -2.61 -10.66
C SER A 9 -4.97 -1.18 -11.05
N TYR A 10 -4.87 -0.87 -12.33
CA TYR A 10 -5.22 0.42 -12.89
C TYR A 10 -6.62 0.35 -13.52
N ASP A 11 -7.64 0.69 -12.75
CA ASP A 11 -9.03 0.51 -13.17
C ASP A 11 -9.52 1.60 -14.14
N ARG A 12 -8.89 2.77 -14.15
CA ARG A 12 -9.40 3.96 -14.88
C ARG A 12 -8.38 4.64 -15.78
N LEU A 13 -7.12 4.63 -15.41
CA LEU A 13 -6.00 5.22 -16.14
C LEU A 13 -4.81 4.29 -16.06
N HIS A 14 -4.20 3.99 -17.23
CA HIS A 14 -2.91 3.34 -17.21
C HIS A 14 -1.90 4.20 -16.45
N HIS A 15 -1.14 3.59 -15.56
CA HIS A 15 -0.07 4.20 -14.78
C HIS A 15 -0.46 5.06 -13.58
N PHE A 16 -1.76 5.24 -13.28
CA PHE A 16 -2.21 5.98 -12.09
C PHE A 16 -3.24 5.20 -11.28
N LYS A 17 -3.15 5.30 -9.96
CA LYS A 17 -4.21 4.90 -9.03
C LYS A 17 -4.32 5.97 -7.94
N ILE A 18 -5.52 6.51 -7.76
CA ILE A 18 -5.77 7.62 -6.83
C ILE A 18 -6.99 7.25 -5.99
N PHE A 19 -6.83 7.30 -4.66
CA PHE A 19 -7.91 7.03 -3.72
C PHE A 19 -7.65 7.71 -2.38
N VAL A 20 -8.70 7.88 -1.56
CA VAL A 20 -8.59 8.33 -0.18
C VAL A 20 -8.91 7.16 0.73
N ASN A 21 -8.06 6.94 1.71
CA ASN A 21 -8.17 5.82 2.62
C ASN A 21 -8.09 6.28 4.08
N ARG A 22 -8.88 5.66 4.96
CA ARG A 22 -8.76 5.81 6.40
C ARG A 22 -8.06 4.58 6.95
N ILE A 23 -6.84 4.74 7.44
CA ILE A 23 -5.92 3.66 7.80
C ILE A 23 -5.68 3.69 9.30
N ALA A 24 -6.09 2.65 10.02
CA ALA A 24 -5.64 2.37 11.38
C ALA A 24 -4.37 1.52 11.38
N TYR A 25 -4.30 0.56 10.46
CA TYR A 25 -3.13 -0.29 10.29
C TYR A 25 -3.06 -0.84 8.87
N ARG A 26 -1.88 -0.72 8.25
CA ARG A 26 -1.53 -1.38 6.99
C ARG A 26 -0.23 -2.12 7.22
N ASN A 27 -0.26 -3.43 7.08
CA ASN A 27 0.94 -4.26 7.25
C ASN A 27 2.02 -3.94 6.23
N TYR A 28 3.21 -4.43 6.50
CA TYR A 28 4.32 -4.36 5.55
C TYR A 28 3.88 -4.87 4.19
N HIS A 29 4.02 -4.04 3.20
CA HIS A 29 3.72 -4.36 1.82
C HIS A 29 4.73 -3.66 0.90
N ILE A 30 4.74 -4.08 -0.36
CA ILE A 30 5.65 -3.59 -1.38
C ILE A 30 4.91 -3.54 -2.72
N HIS A 31 5.20 -2.54 -3.51
CA HIS A 31 4.67 -2.37 -4.86
C HIS A 31 5.71 -1.81 -5.83
N ASN A 32 5.46 -1.92 -7.15
CA ASN A 32 6.39 -1.48 -8.21
C ASN A 32 6.11 -0.07 -8.74
N VAL A 33 5.53 0.80 -7.91
CA VAL A 33 5.15 2.16 -8.29
C VAL A 33 5.69 3.16 -7.28
N PHE A 34 5.81 4.42 -7.66
CA PHE A 34 5.96 5.51 -6.71
C PHE A 34 4.63 5.75 -6.01
N GLU A 35 4.68 6.10 -4.73
CA GLU A 35 3.49 6.42 -3.95
C GLU A 35 3.68 7.70 -3.16
N PHE A 36 2.71 8.59 -3.26
CA PHE A 36 2.56 9.70 -2.34
C PHE A 36 1.48 9.40 -1.31
N LEU A 37 1.79 9.70 -0.06
CA LEU A 37 0.84 9.71 1.05
C LEU A 37 0.73 11.14 1.56
N LEU A 38 -0.40 11.79 1.32
CA LEU A 38 -0.73 13.09 1.89
C LEU A 38 -1.74 12.90 3.01
N ILE A 39 -1.34 13.22 4.23
CA ILE A 39 -2.16 13.01 5.43
C ILE A 39 -3.08 14.21 5.63
N PHE A 40 -4.39 13.97 5.65
CA PHE A 40 -5.40 14.99 5.92
C PHE A 40 -5.75 15.11 7.39
N ASP A 41 -5.82 13.97 8.09
CA ASP A 41 -6.23 13.89 9.49
C ASP A 41 -5.65 12.63 10.15
N GLY A 42 -5.62 12.62 11.48
CA GLY A 42 -5.11 11.50 12.28
C GLY A 42 -3.61 11.56 12.54
N HIS A 43 -3.11 10.58 13.31
CA HIS A 43 -1.69 10.49 13.70
C HIS A 43 -1.23 9.04 13.68
N GLY A 44 0.00 8.82 13.23
CA GLY A 44 0.58 7.49 13.17
C GLY A 44 2.04 7.52 12.80
N THR A 45 2.53 6.38 12.33
CA THR A 45 3.88 6.23 11.80
C THR A 45 3.86 5.40 10.53
N ILE A 46 4.75 5.74 9.60
CA ILE A 46 5.13 4.85 8.52
C ILE A 46 6.51 4.29 8.81
N LYS A 47 6.61 2.98 8.85
CA LYS A 47 7.85 2.27 9.09
C LYS A 47 8.41 1.76 7.79
N LEU A 48 9.63 2.16 7.50
CA LEU A 48 10.47 1.65 6.43
C LEU A 48 11.46 0.65 7.02
N ARG A 49 12.28 0.01 6.20
CA ARG A 49 13.30 -0.93 6.67
C ARG A 49 14.26 -0.28 7.69
N ASP A 50 14.73 0.93 7.37
CA ASP A 50 15.80 1.60 8.13
C ASP A 50 15.35 2.96 8.73
N ALA A 51 14.05 3.27 8.67
CA ALA A 51 13.50 4.52 9.17
C ALA A 51 12.05 4.38 9.65
N GLU A 52 11.67 5.23 10.59
CA GLU A 52 10.31 5.41 11.03
C GLU A 52 9.95 6.90 10.92
N ILE A 53 8.87 7.19 10.18
CA ILE A 53 8.48 8.56 9.85
C ILE A 53 7.15 8.83 10.53
N PRO A 54 7.04 9.89 11.36
CA PRO A 54 5.77 10.29 11.95
C PRO A 54 4.80 10.79 10.88
N LEU A 55 3.53 10.44 11.03
CA LEU A 55 2.43 10.89 10.20
C LEU A 55 1.54 11.82 11.02
N GLU A 56 1.40 13.06 10.54
CA GLU A 56 0.58 14.10 11.13
C GLU A 56 -0.21 14.81 10.03
N PRO A 57 -1.30 15.53 10.32
CA PRO A 57 -2.01 16.31 9.32
C PRO A 57 -1.06 17.26 8.56
N GLY A 58 -1.09 17.19 7.24
CA GLY A 58 -0.18 17.92 6.34
C GLY A 58 1.13 17.19 6.03
N SER A 59 1.43 16.06 6.68
CA SER A 59 2.58 15.23 6.30
C SER A 59 2.44 14.75 4.86
N LEU A 60 3.52 14.87 4.10
CA LEU A 60 3.63 14.37 2.74
C LEU A 60 4.83 13.43 2.63
N VAL A 61 4.53 12.16 2.39
CA VAL A 61 5.54 11.10 2.27
C VAL A 61 5.59 10.62 0.82
N LEU A 62 6.81 10.39 0.32
CA LEU A 62 7.08 9.83 -1.00
C LEU A 62 7.83 8.51 -0.86
N LEU A 63 7.23 7.44 -1.38
CA LEU A 63 7.79 6.10 -1.39
C LEU A 63 8.27 5.72 -2.79
N ASN A 64 9.42 5.09 -2.83
CA ASN A 64 10.00 4.57 -4.07
C ASN A 64 9.37 3.24 -4.49
N PRO A 65 9.41 2.87 -5.77
CA PRO A 65 9.11 1.51 -6.19
C PRO A 65 9.98 0.50 -5.44
N GLN A 66 9.39 -0.65 -5.10
CA GLN A 66 10.06 -1.76 -4.40
C GLN A 66 10.59 -1.40 -3.00
N GLN A 67 9.97 -0.43 -2.35
CA GLN A 67 10.29 -0.04 -0.98
C GLN A 67 9.26 -0.62 -0.01
N PRO A 68 9.64 -1.60 0.83
CA PRO A 68 8.75 -2.17 1.83
C PRO A 68 8.38 -1.13 2.88
N HIS A 69 7.09 -1.05 3.23
CA HIS A 69 6.61 -0.11 4.24
C HIS A 69 5.37 -0.62 4.97
N GLU A 70 5.21 -0.16 6.22
CA GLU A 70 4.08 -0.45 7.11
C GLU A 70 3.51 0.86 7.63
N ILE A 71 2.19 0.96 7.77
CA ILE A 71 1.54 2.11 8.39
C ILE A 71 0.88 1.65 9.69
N ASN A 72 1.20 2.30 10.80
CA ASN A 72 0.56 2.09 12.08
C ASN A 72 -0.01 3.40 12.63
N ALA A 73 -1.33 3.48 12.65
CA ALA A 73 -2.11 4.60 13.19
C ALA A 73 -3.26 4.10 14.06
N SER A 74 -3.01 2.98 14.79
CA SER A 74 -4.05 2.24 15.54
C SER A 74 -4.72 3.09 16.62
N ALA A 75 -4.01 4.04 17.22
CA ALA A 75 -4.55 4.94 18.24
C ALA A 75 -5.44 6.03 17.63
N HIS A 76 -5.02 6.60 16.49
CA HIS A 76 -5.70 7.71 15.81
C HIS A 76 -5.62 7.50 14.30
N PRO A 77 -6.55 6.72 13.69
CA PRO A 77 -6.50 6.37 12.28
C PRO A 77 -6.27 7.57 11.36
N VAL A 78 -5.29 7.46 10.47
CA VAL A 78 -4.99 8.53 9.51
C VAL A 78 -5.94 8.47 8.32
N THR A 79 -6.40 9.64 7.87
CA THR A 79 -7.09 9.82 6.59
C THR A 79 -6.08 10.37 5.59
N ALA A 80 -5.78 9.62 4.55
CA ALA A 80 -4.73 9.95 3.59
C ALA A 80 -5.22 9.90 2.14
N LEU A 81 -4.77 10.84 1.32
CA LEU A 81 -4.76 10.70 -0.13
C LEU A 81 -3.58 9.81 -0.49
N VAL A 82 -3.87 8.70 -1.15
CA VAL A 82 -2.88 7.80 -1.74
C VAL A 82 -2.86 8.04 -3.24
N PHE A 83 -1.69 8.40 -3.74
CA PHE A 83 -1.48 8.67 -5.16
C PHE A 83 -0.33 7.81 -5.68
N GLN A 84 -0.65 6.77 -6.42
CA GLN A 84 0.30 5.82 -6.97
C GLN A 84 0.50 6.06 -8.47
N PHE A 85 1.76 6.05 -8.93
CA PHE A 85 2.09 6.18 -10.34
C PHE A 85 3.27 5.31 -10.77
N SER A 86 3.17 4.76 -11.98
CA SER A 86 4.20 3.87 -12.53
C SER A 86 5.43 4.67 -13.00
N PRO A 87 6.66 4.14 -12.80
CA PRO A 87 7.87 4.68 -13.43
C PRO A 87 7.81 4.74 -14.96
N GLN A 88 6.88 4.02 -15.59
CA GLN A 88 6.69 4.04 -17.04
C GLN A 88 6.09 5.35 -17.54
N LEU A 89 5.34 6.07 -16.69
CA LEU A 89 4.52 7.21 -17.09
C LEU A 89 5.32 8.30 -17.85
N PHE A 90 6.51 8.61 -17.37
CA PHE A 90 7.36 9.65 -17.95
C PHE A 90 8.63 9.10 -18.60
N HIS A 91 8.70 7.80 -18.86
CA HIS A 91 9.90 7.16 -19.39
C HIS A 91 10.39 7.76 -20.72
N ASP A 92 9.47 8.11 -21.61
CA ASP A 92 9.82 8.67 -22.93
C ASP A 92 10.41 10.08 -22.83
N TYR A 93 10.07 10.83 -21.77
CA TYR A 93 10.56 12.19 -21.53
C TYR A 93 11.73 12.25 -20.54
N PHE A 94 11.80 11.30 -19.64
CA PHE A 94 12.86 11.12 -18.65
C PHE A 94 13.24 9.63 -18.56
N PRO A 95 14.13 9.14 -19.46
CA PRO A 95 14.46 7.71 -19.54
C PRO A 95 15.00 7.11 -18.25
N GLN A 96 15.63 7.93 -17.39
CA GLN A 96 16.14 7.52 -16.09
C GLN A 96 15.07 7.31 -15.03
N MET A 97 13.77 7.52 -15.34
CA MET A 97 12.66 7.39 -14.39
C MET A 97 12.61 6.03 -13.68
N ARG A 98 13.00 4.95 -14.39
CA ARG A 98 13.07 3.61 -13.80
C ARG A 98 14.23 3.42 -12.82
N GLN A 99 15.27 4.22 -12.94
CA GLN A 99 16.49 4.19 -12.13
C GLN A 99 16.44 5.22 -10.99
N LEU A 100 15.45 6.12 -11.03
CA LEU A 100 15.27 7.19 -10.06
C LEU A 100 14.92 6.60 -8.68
N ARG A 101 15.62 7.08 -7.65
CA ARG A 101 15.33 6.82 -6.25
C ARG A 101 15.46 8.12 -5.47
N PHE A 102 14.39 8.50 -4.79
CA PHE A 102 14.45 9.57 -3.82
C PHE A 102 15.13 9.05 -2.55
N THR A 103 16.12 9.78 -2.06
CA THR A 103 16.93 9.37 -0.90
C THR A 103 16.32 9.79 0.43
N GLU A 104 15.40 10.76 0.40
CA GLU A 104 14.53 11.14 1.50
C GLU A 104 13.09 10.76 1.19
N HIS A 105 12.29 10.60 2.23
CA HIS A 105 10.91 10.12 2.09
C HIS A 105 9.88 11.13 2.58
N GLN A 106 10.22 12.00 3.52
CA GLN A 106 9.34 13.05 4.03
C GLN A 106 9.69 14.40 3.40
N ILE A 107 8.73 15.04 2.75
CA ILE A 107 8.93 16.36 2.16
C ILE A 107 8.73 17.39 3.28
N SER A 108 9.84 17.78 3.94
CA SER A 108 9.83 18.64 5.12
C SER A 108 9.82 20.14 4.80
N SER A 109 10.25 20.54 3.60
CA SER A 109 10.16 21.94 3.17
C SER A 109 8.70 22.38 3.06
N ARG A 110 8.30 23.40 3.82
CA ARG A 110 6.92 23.90 3.83
C ARG A 110 6.44 24.35 2.44
N GLU A 111 7.32 25.02 1.70
CA GLU A 111 7.01 25.50 0.34
C GLU A 111 6.85 24.34 -0.63
N LEU A 112 7.82 23.41 -0.66
CA LEU A 112 7.77 22.24 -1.53
C LEU A 112 6.59 21.32 -1.19
N SER A 113 6.35 21.06 0.12
CA SER A 113 5.22 20.25 0.59
C SER A 113 3.88 20.87 0.17
N ARG A 114 3.71 22.19 0.37
CA ARG A 114 2.49 22.89 -0.06
C ARG A 114 2.28 22.82 -1.57
N PHE A 115 3.33 23.04 -2.35
CA PHE A 115 3.27 22.91 -3.81
C PHE A 115 2.86 21.49 -4.21
N CYS A 116 3.56 20.46 -3.73
CA CYS A 116 3.26 19.06 -4.05
C CYS A 116 1.84 18.66 -3.63
N ALA A 117 1.41 19.04 -2.42
CA ALA A 117 0.05 18.78 -1.94
C ALA A 117 -1.02 19.43 -2.83
N THR A 118 -0.77 20.66 -3.29
CA THR A 118 -1.66 21.37 -4.23
C THR A 118 -1.78 20.60 -5.54
N GLU A 119 -0.66 20.23 -6.16
CA GLU A 119 -0.64 19.47 -7.42
C GLU A 119 -1.34 18.10 -7.29
N LEU A 120 -1.08 17.38 -6.20
CA LEU A 120 -1.74 16.10 -5.93
C LEU A 120 -3.26 16.25 -5.79
N CYS A 121 -3.73 17.26 -5.05
CA CYS A 121 -5.15 17.53 -4.89
C CYS A 121 -5.81 17.92 -6.20
N GLN A 122 -5.16 18.79 -7.00
CA GLN A 122 -5.66 19.26 -8.29
C GLN A 122 -5.72 18.14 -9.33
N ALA A 123 -4.76 17.19 -9.33
CA ALA A 123 -4.83 16.00 -10.16
C ALA A 123 -5.96 15.05 -9.71
N SER A 124 -6.18 14.93 -8.41
CA SER A 124 -7.11 13.95 -7.83
C SER A 124 -8.58 14.33 -8.02
N LEU A 125 -8.93 15.61 -7.93
CA LEU A 125 -10.32 16.06 -8.03
C LEU A 125 -10.98 15.76 -9.40
N PRO A 126 -10.38 16.09 -10.57
CA PRO A 126 -10.91 15.70 -11.87
C PRO A 126 -11.00 14.18 -12.04
N TYR A 127 -10.00 13.44 -11.56
CA TYR A 127 -9.99 11.98 -11.59
C TYR A 127 -11.18 11.39 -10.81
N LEU A 128 -11.41 11.80 -9.57
CA LEU A 128 -12.51 11.30 -8.74
C LEU A 128 -13.88 11.73 -9.27
N ARG A 129 -14.01 12.94 -9.81
CA ARG A 129 -15.24 13.47 -10.40
C ARG A 129 -15.54 12.88 -11.78
N SER A 130 -14.61 12.14 -12.38
CA SER A 130 -14.73 11.65 -13.78
C SER A 130 -14.97 12.78 -14.78
N GLN A 131 -14.31 13.92 -14.60
CA GLN A 131 -14.45 15.06 -15.49
C GLN A 131 -13.93 14.74 -16.90
N PRO A 132 -14.45 15.38 -17.95
CA PRO A 132 -13.84 15.26 -19.28
C PRO A 132 -12.36 15.60 -19.24
N CYS A 133 -11.54 14.81 -19.94
CA CYS A 133 -10.08 15.01 -20.05
C CYS A 133 -9.28 14.89 -18.73
N PHE A 134 -9.85 14.35 -17.65
CA PHE A 134 -9.17 14.20 -16.35
C PHE A 134 -7.80 13.51 -16.46
N ALA A 135 -7.61 12.69 -17.49
CA ALA A 135 -6.32 12.05 -17.76
C ALA A 135 -5.21 13.07 -18.07
N LEU A 136 -5.55 14.11 -18.83
CA LEU A 136 -4.62 15.20 -19.15
C LEU A 136 -4.31 16.05 -17.91
N ASP A 137 -5.31 16.30 -17.06
CA ASP A 137 -5.11 17.01 -15.79
C ASP A 137 -4.14 16.24 -14.90
N CYS A 138 -4.34 14.92 -14.74
CA CYS A 138 -3.44 14.07 -13.97
C CYS A 138 -1.99 14.13 -14.50
N ILE A 139 -1.80 14.03 -15.83
CA ILE A 139 -0.47 14.07 -16.45
C ILE A 139 0.16 15.45 -16.26
N ALA A 140 -0.58 16.54 -16.47
CA ALA A 140 -0.07 17.90 -16.34
C ALA A 140 0.41 18.21 -14.92
N HIS A 141 -0.43 17.93 -13.91
CA HIS A 141 -0.08 18.16 -12.51
C HIS A 141 1.08 17.27 -12.06
N MET A 142 1.12 16.01 -12.48
CA MET A 142 2.22 15.11 -12.17
C MET A 142 3.53 15.52 -12.84
N ALA A 143 3.51 16.05 -14.05
CA ALA A 143 4.70 16.56 -14.73
C ALA A 143 5.28 17.78 -13.99
N LEU A 144 4.42 18.71 -13.53
CA LEU A 144 4.83 19.86 -12.73
C LEU A 144 5.42 19.43 -11.39
N LEU A 145 4.76 18.51 -10.70
CA LEU A 145 5.19 17.96 -9.42
C LEU A 145 6.55 17.26 -9.56
N LEU A 146 6.68 16.34 -10.53
CA LEU A 146 7.93 15.62 -10.77
C LEU A 146 9.07 16.57 -11.12
N LYS A 147 8.84 17.56 -11.99
CA LYS A 147 9.83 18.58 -12.32
C LYS A 147 10.34 19.31 -11.07
N ARG A 148 9.43 19.72 -10.17
CA ARG A 148 9.78 20.44 -8.95
C ARG A 148 10.58 19.56 -7.99
N LEU A 149 10.19 18.28 -7.84
CA LEU A 149 10.93 17.31 -7.03
C LEU A 149 12.34 17.08 -7.57
N LEU A 150 12.51 16.90 -8.88
CA LEU A 150 13.84 16.71 -9.47
C LEU A 150 14.76 17.95 -9.34
N LEU A 151 14.21 19.13 -9.10
CA LEU A 151 14.99 20.35 -8.88
C LEU A 151 15.33 20.59 -7.39
N GLU A 152 14.50 20.15 -6.46
CA GLU A 152 14.56 20.61 -5.07
C GLU A 152 14.58 19.48 -4.03
N PHE A 153 14.27 18.23 -4.41
CA PHE A 153 14.23 17.12 -3.48
C PHE A 153 15.35 16.11 -3.76
N PRO A 154 16.03 15.58 -2.73
CA PRO A 154 17.20 14.71 -2.92
C PRO A 154 16.86 13.40 -3.62
N TYR A 155 17.61 13.06 -4.65
CA TYR A 155 17.49 11.79 -5.36
C TYR A 155 18.83 11.27 -5.88
N GLU A 156 18.87 10.02 -6.27
CA GLU A 156 19.96 9.38 -6.98
C GLU A 156 19.44 8.63 -8.23
N ILE A 157 20.32 8.42 -9.19
CA ILE A 157 20.07 7.56 -10.34
C ILE A 157 20.88 6.29 -10.15
N LEU A 158 20.18 5.17 -9.95
CA LEU A 158 20.83 3.87 -9.82
C LEU A 158 21.53 3.47 -11.11
N SER A 159 22.65 2.76 -11.00
CA SER A 159 23.31 2.17 -12.18
C SER A 159 22.37 1.15 -12.83
N GLU A 160 22.51 0.93 -14.14
CA GLU A 160 21.71 -0.09 -14.85
C GLU A 160 21.86 -1.47 -14.21
N TYR A 161 23.08 -1.83 -13.79
CA TYR A 161 23.34 -3.11 -13.13
C TYR A 161 22.55 -3.23 -11.82
N THR A 162 22.62 -2.22 -10.95
CA THR A 162 21.87 -2.21 -9.68
C THR A 162 20.37 -2.24 -9.91
N ASN A 163 19.88 -1.42 -10.83
CA ASN A 163 18.46 -1.38 -11.18
C ASN A 163 17.97 -2.71 -11.80
N THR A 164 18.76 -3.31 -12.67
CA THR A 164 18.44 -4.62 -13.27
C THR A 164 18.41 -5.71 -12.20
N ALA A 165 19.39 -5.75 -11.31
CA ALA A 165 19.42 -6.73 -10.21
C ALA A 165 18.22 -6.60 -9.28
N LEU A 166 17.85 -5.36 -8.89
CA LEU A 166 16.64 -5.10 -8.10
C LEU A 166 15.36 -5.50 -8.85
N SER A 167 15.27 -5.16 -10.13
CA SER A 167 14.13 -5.51 -10.98
C SER A 167 13.96 -7.03 -11.12
N LEU A 168 15.05 -7.79 -11.35
CA LEU A 168 15.02 -9.25 -11.42
C LEU A 168 14.60 -9.88 -10.09
N ARG A 169 15.10 -9.35 -8.96
CA ARG A 169 14.69 -9.81 -7.63
C ARG A 169 13.20 -9.56 -7.40
N ALA A 170 12.70 -8.36 -7.75
CA ALA A 170 11.29 -8.01 -7.62
C ALA A 170 10.39 -8.88 -8.52
N GLN A 171 10.75 -9.07 -9.80
CA GLN A 171 10.00 -9.94 -10.71
C GLN A 171 9.94 -11.38 -10.21
N ARG A 172 11.05 -11.90 -9.67
CA ARG A 172 11.07 -13.23 -9.04
C ARG A 172 10.11 -13.29 -7.88
N MET A 173 10.14 -12.31 -6.97
CA MET A 173 9.22 -12.27 -5.84
C MET A 173 7.77 -12.16 -6.29
N THR A 174 7.46 -11.36 -7.30
CA THR A 174 6.12 -11.28 -7.89
C THR A 174 5.62 -12.66 -8.32
N ARG A 175 6.40 -13.41 -9.13
CA ARG A 175 6.00 -14.76 -9.57
C ARG A 175 5.79 -15.72 -8.39
N ILE A 176 6.66 -15.66 -7.38
CA ILE A 176 6.55 -16.49 -6.18
C ILE A 176 5.26 -16.16 -5.42
N ILE A 177 4.95 -14.87 -5.23
CA ILE A 177 3.75 -14.43 -4.52
C ILE A 177 2.48 -14.80 -5.30
N GLU A 178 2.46 -14.59 -6.61
CA GLU A 178 1.34 -15.01 -7.47
C GLU A 178 1.09 -16.53 -7.39
N TYR A 179 2.16 -17.31 -7.38
CA TYR A 179 2.06 -18.76 -7.17
C TYR A 179 1.48 -19.09 -5.80
N ILE A 180 1.99 -18.48 -4.74
CA ILE A 180 1.51 -18.69 -3.37
C ILE A 180 0.03 -18.28 -3.26
N ASP A 181 -0.35 -17.12 -3.81
CA ASP A 181 -1.74 -16.63 -3.77
C ASP A 181 -2.71 -17.54 -4.54
N SER A 182 -2.24 -18.19 -5.60
CA SER A 182 -3.05 -19.14 -6.37
C SER A 182 -3.17 -20.52 -5.70
N HIS A 183 -2.19 -20.92 -4.87
CA HIS A 183 -2.09 -22.29 -4.31
C HIS A 183 -2.06 -22.31 -2.78
N TYR A 184 -2.36 -21.20 -2.09
CA TYR A 184 -2.23 -21.08 -0.63
C TYR A 184 -2.95 -22.18 0.15
N ALA A 185 -4.05 -22.72 -0.38
CA ALA A 185 -4.81 -23.79 0.25
C ALA A 185 -4.11 -25.17 0.17
N GLU A 186 -3.12 -25.30 -0.71
CA GLU A 186 -2.35 -26.53 -0.93
C GLU A 186 -1.10 -26.59 -0.05
N GLN A 187 -0.44 -27.75 -0.05
CA GLN A 187 0.84 -27.91 0.63
C GLN A 187 1.98 -27.30 -0.21
N ILE A 188 2.33 -26.03 0.05
CA ILE A 188 3.48 -25.37 -0.60
C ILE A 188 4.73 -25.57 0.26
N ARG A 189 5.82 -26.02 -0.38
CA ARG A 189 7.14 -26.17 0.26
C ARG A 189 8.11 -25.14 -0.30
N LEU A 190 8.89 -24.50 0.58
CA LEU A 190 9.91 -23.54 0.18
C LEU A 190 10.94 -24.13 -0.81
N LYS A 191 11.21 -25.43 -0.70
CA LYS A 191 12.11 -26.15 -1.59
C LYS A 191 11.58 -26.16 -3.04
N ASP A 192 10.28 -26.38 -3.23
CA ASP A 192 9.68 -26.49 -4.55
C ASP A 192 9.68 -25.11 -5.25
N LEU A 193 9.38 -24.05 -4.49
CA LEU A 193 9.49 -22.67 -4.95
C LEU A 193 10.92 -22.27 -5.30
N ALA A 194 11.89 -22.66 -4.50
CA ALA A 194 13.31 -22.39 -4.79
C ALA A 194 13.76 -23.11 -6.07
N GLN A 195 13.33 -24.34 -6.29
CA GLN A 195 13.61 -25.11 -7.48
C GLN A 195 12.98 -24.49 -8.74
N SER A 196 11.71 -24.04 -8.67
CA SER A 196 11.04 -23.40 -9.81
C SER A 196 11.72 -22.10 -10.25
N GLU A 197 12.32 -21.37 -9.31
CA GLU A 197 13.04 -20.12 -9.56
C GLU A 197 14.56 -20.31 -9.78
N SER A 198 15.03 -21.58 -9.82
CA SER A 198 16.45 -21.95 -10.01
C SER A 198 17.39 -21.26 -9.01
N ILE A 199 16.97 -21.21 -7.73
CA ILE A 199 17.76 -20.68 -6.62
C ILE A 199 17.83 -21.69 -5.47
N THR A 200 18.74 -21.44 -4.52
CA THR A 200 18.83 -22.28 -3.31
C THR A 200 17.73 -21.93 -2.32
N VAL A 201 17.34 -22.91 -1.48
CA VAL A 201 16.36 -22.71 -0.40
C VAL A 201 16.81 -21.58 0.57
N ASN A 202 18.11 -21.53 0.89
CA ASN A 202 18.67 -20.47 1.73
C ASN A 202 18.50 -19.09 1.08
N HIS A 203 18.79 -18.97 -0.21
CA HIS A 203 18.62 -17.71 -0.94
C HIS A 203 17.15 -17.26 -0.89
N LEU A 204 16.21 -18.18 -1.18
CA LEU A 204 14.78 -17.85 -1.11
C LEU A 204 14.32 -17.48 0.30
N SER A 205 14.82 -18.19 1.33
CA SER A 205 14.53 -17.85 2.73
C SER A 205 15.00 -16.45 3.10
N HIS A 206 16.20 -16.07 2.67
CA HIS A 206 16.71 -14.71 2.86
C HIS A 206 15.92 -13.69 2.07
N LEU A 207 15.52 -13.99 0.82
CA LEU A 207 14.65 -13.11 0.04
C LEU A 207 13.32 -12.83 0.77
N PHE A 208 12.67 -13.87 1.32
CA PHE A 208 11.46 -13.66 2.12
C PHE A 208 11.70 -12.76 3.32
N THR A 209 12.78 -12.98 4.06
CA THR A 209 13.11 -12.14 5.23
C THR A 209 13.47 -10.71 4.81
N ASP A 210 14.20 -10.55 3.70
CA ASP A 210 14.59 -9.23 3.18
C ASP A 210 13.38 -8.44 2.66
N TYR A 211 12.41 -9.11 2.00
CA TYR A 211 11.23 -8.46 1.41
C TYR A 211 10.10 -8.27 2.42
N PHE A 212 9.89 -9.21 3.33
CA PHE A 212 8.70 -9.28 4.18
C PHE A 212 8.99 -9.21 5.68
N GLY A 213 10.26 -9.16 6.09
CA GLY A 213 10.63 -9.16 7.51
C GLY A 213 10.32 -10.48 8.24
N ILE A 214 9.75 -11.48 7.56
CA ILE A 214 9.27 -12.74 8.15
C ILE A 214 9.67 -13.95 7.31
N SER A 215 9.55 -15.15 7.90
CA SER A 215 9.78 -16.39 7.18
C SER A 215 8.65 -16.71 6.20
N PHE A 216 8.94 -17.51 5.17
CA PHE A 216 7.93 -18.06 4.25
C PHE A 216 6.75 -18.73 4.97
N GLN A 217 7.01 -19.51 6.03
CA GLN A 217 5.94 -20.19 6.77
C GLN A 217 5.04 -19.19 7.51
N ALA A 218 5.62 -18.14 8.07
CA ALA A 218 4.87 -17.07 8.70
C ALA A 218 4.01 -16.32 7.67
N TYR A 219 4.57 -16.02 6.49
CA TYR A 219 3.86 -15.41 5.37
C TYR A 219 2.65 -16.27 4.92
N LEU A 220 2.87 -17.55 4.59
CA LEU A 220 1.82 -18.46 4.17
C LEU A 220 0.71 -18.63 5.23
N SER A 221 1.10 -18.73 6.50
CA SER A 221 0.15 -18.84 7.62
C SER A 221 -0.73 -17.60 7.74
N LYS A 222 -0.16 -16.44 7.51
CA LYS A 222 -0.90 -15.17 7.55
C LYS A 222 -1.85 -15.05 6.35
N LEU A 223 -1.40 -15.31 5.14
CA LEU A 223 -2.25 -15.33 3.95
C LEU A 223 -3.48 -16.24 4.15
N ARG A 224 -3.25 -17.46 4.67
CA ARG A 224 -4.33 -18.39 5.01
C ARG A 224 -5.29 -17.83 6.05
N PHE A 225 -4.76 -17.17 7.07
CA PHE A 225 -5.58 -16.51 8.09
C PHE A 225 -6.44 -15.40 7.48
N GLU A 226 -5.89 -14.57 6.60
CA GLU A 226 -6.62 -13.52 5.87
C GLU A 226 -7.77 -14.07 5.05
N ARG A 227 -7.51 -15.15 4.30
CA ARG A 227 -8.55 -15.84 3.52
C ARG A 227 -9.61 -16.46 4.44
N ALA A 228 -9.22 -16.96 5.62
CA ALA A 228 -10.16 -17.48 6.61
C ALA A 228 -11.06 -16.37 7.18
N ILE A 229 -10.53 -15.20 7.50
CA ILE A 229 -11.29 -14.04 7.96
C ILE A 229 -12.32 -13.60 6.92
N ALA A 230 -11.95 -13.55 5.63
CA ALA A 230 -12.86 -13.22 4.54
C ALA A 230 -14.03 -14.23 4.45
N LEU A 231 -13.73 -15.53 4.58
CA LEU A 231 -14.76 -16.59 4.56
C LEU A 231 -15.67 -16.54 5.80
N LEU A 232 -15.11 -16.21 6.97
CA LEU A 232 -15.88 -16.07 8.21
C LEU A 232 -16.94 -14.96 8.13
N GLY A 233 -16.64 -13.88 7.44
CA GLY A 233 -17.59 -12.77 7.24
C GLY A 233 -18.60 -12.96 6.11
N GLN A 234 -18.38 -13.93 5.21
CA GLN A 234 -19.17 -14.09 3.99
C GLN A 234 -19.93 -15.42 3.89
N SER A 235 -19.68 -16.37 4.78
CA SER A 235 -20.26 -17.73 4.68
C SER A 235 -20.70 -18.29 6.03
N GLU A 236 -21.68 -19.21 5.98
CA GLU A 236 -22.15 -20.02 7.11
C GLU A 236 -21.29 -21.27 7.36
N LEU A 237 -20.15 -21.41 6.70
CA LEU A 237 -19.27 -22.55 6.85
C LEU A 237 -18.78 -22.70 8.30
N SER A 238 -18.62 -23.94 8.77
CA SER A 238 -18.05 -24.17 10.09
C SER A 238 -16.60 -23.71 10.18
N GLN A 239 -16.12 -23.41 11.38
CA GLN A 239 -14.72 -23.06 11.60
C GLN A 239 -13.76 -24.14 11.08
N LEU A 240 -14.16 -25.43 11.22
CA LEU A 240 -13.41 -26.57 10.72
C LEU A 240 -13.30 -26.51 9.18
N ASP A 241 -14.44 -26.34 8.51
CA ASP A 241 -14.47 -26.30 7.04
C ASP A 241 -13.66 -25.12 6.49
N ILE A 242 -13.74 -23.97 7.14
CA ILE A 242 -12.95 -22.80 6.75
C ILE A 242 -11.46 -23.08 6.93
N ALA A 243 -11.03 -23.61 8.09
CA ALA A 243 -9.62 -23.92 8.34
C ALA A 243 -9.07 -24.90 7.29
N LEU A 244 -9.80 -25.96 6.97
CA LEU A 244 -9.40 -26.92 5.93
C LEU A 244 -9.39 -26.28 4.53
N ARG A 245 -10.39 -25.48 4.20
CA ARG A 245 -10.51 -24.81 2.89
C ARG A 245 -9.37 -23.83 2.62
N VAL A 246 -8.85 -23.19 3.64
CA VAL A 246 -7.71 -22.29 3.50
C VAL A 246 -6.35 -22.98 3.69
N GLY A 247 -6.32 -24.29 3.89
CA GLY A 247 -5.11 -25.11 3.92
C GLY A 247 -4.45 -25.25 5.29
N PHE A 248 -5.15 -24.95 6.39
CA PHE A 248 -4.63 -25.30 7.73
C PHE A 248 -4.82 -26.79 8.01
N SER A 249 -3.74 -27.45 8.42
CA SER A 249 -3.77 -28.85 8.82
C SER A 249 -4.42 -29.09 10.20
N ASP A 250 -4.43 -28.08 11.07
CA ASP A 250 -5.04 -28.12 12.40
C ASP A 250 -6.04 -26.95 12.56
N PRO A 251 -7.36 -27.26 12.69
CA PRO A 251 -8.40 -26.24 12.89
C PRO A 251 -8.20 -25.40 14.16
N LYS A 252 -7.55 -25.95 15.18
CA LYS A 252 -7.23 -25.23 16.43
C LYS A 252 -6.24 -24.08 16.17
N TYR A 253 -5.46 -24.19 15.10
CA TYR A 253 -4.52 -23.14 14.71
C TYR A 253 -5.25 -21.84 14.34
N LEU A 254 -6.36 -21.93 13.59
CA LEU A 254 -7.18 -20.78 13.26
C LEU A 254 -7.73 -20.07 14.50
N SER A 255 -8.27 -20.82 15.49
CA SER A 255 -8.75 -20.25 16.75
C SER A 255 -7.63 -19.53 17.52
N ARG A 256 -6.44 -20.13 17.57
CA ARG A 256 -5.28 -19.57 18.27
C ARG A 256 -4.82 -18.26 17.64
N ILE A 257 -4.67 -18.21 16.32
CA ILE A 257 -4.27 -16.98 15.60
C ILE A 257 -5.36 -15.92 15.75
N MET A 258 -6.65 -16.28 15.63
CA MET A 258 -7.76 -15.36 15.81
C MET A 258 -7.69 -14.66 17.16
N LYS A 259 -7.50 -15.43 18.24
CA LYS A 259 -7.39 -14.86 19.59
C LYS A 259 -6.14 -14.00 19.75
N GLN A 260 -5.03 -14.40 19.13
CA GLN A 260 -3.75 -13.66 19.19
C GLN A 260 -3.77 -12.35 18.40
N GLN A 261 -4.38 -12.33 17.22
CA GLN A 261 -4.34 -11.16 16.32
C GLN A 261 -5.56 -10.25 16.46
N MET A 262 -6.75 -10.83 16.69
CA MET A 262 -8.02 -10.09 16.74
C MET A 262 -8.56 -9.91 18.17
N GLY A 263 -7.92 -10.54 19.18
CA GLY A 263 -8.35 -10.47 20.58
C GLY A 263 -9.69 -11.14 20.87
N CYS A 264 -10.33 -11.78 19.88
CA CYS A 264 -11.66 -12.37 20.01
C CYS A 264 -11.71 -13.80 19.45
N SER A 265 -12.76 -14.54 19.81
CA SER A 265 -13.05 -15.86 19.23
C SER A 265 -13.71 -15.74 17.86
N VAL A 266 -13.71 -16.82 17.09
CA VAL A 266 -14.40 -16.92 15.79
C VAL A 266 -15.90 -16.58 15.92
N GLY A 267 -16.58 -17.08 16.98
CA GLY A 267 -17.99 -16.78 17.19
C GLY A 267 -18.28 -15.31 17.54
N GLU A 268 -17.38 -14.66 18.30
CA GLU A 268 -17.47 -13.23 18.60
C GLU A 268 -17.23 -12.38 17.36
N TYR A 269 -16.29 -12.76 16.52
CA TYR A 269 -16.01 -12.09 15.25
C TYR A 269 -17.21 -12.15 14.31
N ARG A 270 -17.85 -13.32 14.11
CA ARG A 270 -19.05 -13.46 13.30
C ARG A 270 -20.18 -12.55 13.76
N ARG A 271 -20.48 -12.55 15.05
CA ARG A 271 -21.52 -11.67 15.61
C ARG A 271 -21.25 -10.19 15.34
N LYS A 272 -19.99 -9.76 15.36
CA LYS A 272 -19.60 -8.39 15.01
C LYS A 272 -19.83 -8.09 13.52
N CYS A 273 -19.52 -9.04 12.64
CA CYS A 273 -19.73 -8.88 11.19
C CYS A 273 -21.23 -8.84 10.81
N GLU A 274 -22.11 -9.53 11.53
CA GLU A 274 -23.56 -9.50 11.30
C GLU A 274 -24.18 -8.13 11.62
N CYS A 275 -23.54 -7.34 12.48
CA CYS A 275 -24.03 -6.02 12.91
C CYS A 275 -23.53 -4.86 12.03
N THR A 276 -22.69 -5.11 11.01
CA THR A 276 -22.11 -4.04 10.17
C THR A 276 -22.71 -4.12 8.75
N PRO A 277 -23.29 -3.03 8.20
CA PRO A 277 -23.81 -3.01 6.84
C PRO A 277 -22.69 -3.30 5.82
N ARG A 278 -22.97 -4.19 4.85
CA ARG A 278 -22.07 -4.52 3.76
C ARG A 278 -21.98 -3.34 2.79
N HIS A 279 -20.86 -2.64 2.76
CA HIS A 279 -20.51 -1.75 1.65
C HIS A 279 -19.54 -2.47 0.71
N ASP A 280 -19.94 -2.57 -0.55
CA ASP A 280 -19.14 -3.06 -1.69
C ASP A 280 -18.16 -1.95 -2.11
N ALA A 281 -17.09 -1.78 -1.37
CA ALA A 281 -15.94 -0.98 -1.79
C ALA A 281 -14.73 -1.90 -1.94
N GLY A 282 -13.93 -1.69 -2.98
CA GLY A 282 -12.81 -2.53 -3.39
C GLY A 282 -12.02 -3.13 -2.22
N ARG A 283 -11.74 -4.42 -2.31
CA ARG A 283 -11.30 -5.29 -1.21
C ARG A 283 -10.02 -4.80 -0.53
N PRO A 284 -10.07 -4.30 0.73
CA PRO A 284 -8.86 -4.17 1.53
C PRO A 284 -8.34 -5.56 1.88
N SER A 285 -7.01 -5.66 2.08
CA SER A 285 -6.42 -6.85 2.69
C SER A 285 -7.09 -7.13 4.04
N PRO A 286 -7.50 -8.37 4.34
CA PRO A 286 -8.23 -8.70 5.57
C PRO A 286 -7.50 -8.41 6.88
N THR A 287 -6.21 -8.12 6.84
CA THR A 287 -5.39 -7.72 8.00
C THR A 287 -5.13 -6.22 8.06
N ALA A 288 -5.42 -5.50 7.00
CA ALA A 288 -5.42 -4.06 7.02
C ALA A 288 -6.70 -3.56 7.70
N LEU A 289 -6.53 -2.79 8.76
CA LEU A 289 -7.61 -2.02 9.37
C LEU A 289 -7.71 -0.70 8.60
N GLU A 290 -8.24 -0.78 7.39
CA GLU A 290 -8.39 0.35 6.50
C GLU A 290 -9.79 0.38 5.87
N GLN A 291 -10.26 1.59 5.63
CA GLN A 291 -11.55 1.87 5.01
C GLN A 291 -11.34 2.84 3.86
N TRP A 292 -11.64 2.38 2.66
CA TRP A 292 -11.66 3.26 1.49
C TRP A 292 -12.86 4.20 1.60
N LEU A 293 -12.60 5.50 1.48
CA LEU A 293 -13.68 6.47 1.41
C LEU A 293 -14.35 6.36 0.03
N ASP A 294 -15.66 6.51 0.01
CA ASP A 294 -16.36 6.61 -1.25
C ASP A 294 -15.97 7.90 -2.01
N ARG A 295 -16.44 8.05 -3.26
CA ARG A 295 -16.07 9.21 -4.08
C ARG A 295 -16.56 10.54 -3.52
N PRO A 296 -17.80 10.69 -3.06
CA PRO A 296 -18.28 11.93 -2.46
C PRO A 296 -17.44 12.36 -1.26
N ASP A 297 -17.18 11.45 -0.32
CA ASP A 297 -16.39 11.71 0.87
C ASP A 297 -14.93 12.05 0.52
N SER A 298 -14.33 11.30 -0.41
CA SER A 298 -12.98 11.56 -0.93
C SER A 298 -12.86 12.96 -1.54
N ILE A 299 -13.82 13.36 -2.36
CA ILE A 299 -13.86 14.70 -2.99
C ILE A 299 -13.99 15.78 -1.92
N ALA A 300 -14.88 15.59 -0.93
CA ALA A 300 -15.10 16.55 0.14
C ALA A 300 -13.84 16.79 0.98
N VAL A 301 -13.16 15.71 1.38
CA VAL A 301 -11.92 15.80 2.16
C VAL A 301 -10.82 16.52 1.39
N ILE A 302 -10.58 16.14 0.13
CA ILE A 302 -9.57 16.78 -0.73
C ILE A 302 -9.88 18.26 -0.95
N GLN A 303 -11.14 18.61 -1.22
CA GLN A 303 -11.55 19.99 -1.47
C GLN A 303 -11.38 20.87 -0.23
N ASN A 304 -11.74 20.35 0.95
CA ASN A 304 -11.57 21.04 2.22
C ASN A 304 -10.09 21.30 2.50
N TYR A 305 -9.24 20.29 2.32
CA TYR A 305 -7.80 20.44 2.52
C TYR A 305 -7.19 21.44 1.53
N LEU A 306 -7.54 21.36 0.25
CA LEU A 306 -7.06 22.29 -0.77
C LEU A 306 -7.44 23.74 -0.43
N ASN A 307 -8.68 23.98 0.00
CA ASN A 307 -9.12 25.31 0.43
C ASN A 307 -8.29 25.84 1.62
N GLN A 308 -7.96 24.98 2.59
CA GLN A 308 -7.13 25.37 3.74
C GLN A 308 -5.72 25.79 3.34
N ILE A 309 -5.05 25.01 2.46
CA ILE A 309 -3.67 25.29 2.05
C ILE A 309 -3.54 26.42 1.00
N THR A 310 -4.62 26.73 0.28
CA THR A 310 -4.64 27.82 -0.71
C THR A 310 -5.19 29.14 -0.18
N SER A 311 -5.85 29.14 0.99
CA SER A 311 -6.30 30.37 1.64
C SER A 311 -5.09 31.25 1.99
N PRO A 312 -5.15 32.58 1.77
CA PRO A 312 -4.10 33.49 2.19
C PRO A 312 -3.93 33.40 3.70
N ASP A 313 -2.70 33.33 4.15
CA ASP A 313 -2.34 33.28 5.57
C ASP A 313 -2.79 34.62 6.22
N PRO A 314 -3.76 34.63 7.16
CA PRO A 314 -4.23 35.87 7.76
C PRO A 314 -3.16 36.59 8.59
N ALA A 315 -1.99 35.98 8.80
CA ALA A 315 -0.86 36.57 9.49
C ALA A 315 0.23 37.14 8.55
N ALA A 316 0.05 37.12 7.23
CA ALA A 316 1.03 37.65 6.29
C ALA A 316 0.90 39.15 6.03
N ASP A 317 -0.13 39.80 6.58
CA ASP A 317 -0.41 41.24 6.43
C ASP A 317 -0.19 42.03 7.76
N LEU A 318 0.56 41.50 8.71
CA LEU A 318 1.05 42.16 9.92
C LEU A 318 2.59 42.13 9.95
#